data_5e255ab6a81dcd5c83a0e18ed665d3f7
#
_entry.id   5e255ab6a81dcd5c83a0e18ed665d3f7
#
_cell.length_a   1.000
_cell.length_b   1.000
_cell.length_c   1.000
_cell.angle_alpha   90.00
_cell.angle_beta   90.00
_cell.angle_gamma   90.00
#
_symmetry.space_group_name_H-M   'P 1'
#
loop_
_entity.id
_entity.type
_entity.pdbx_description
1 polymer ?
#
loop_
_entity_poly.entity_id
_entity_poly.type
_entity_poly.pdbx_seq_one_letter_code
_entity_poly.pdbx_strand_id
1 'polypeptide(L)'
;YEISLGLVGSEMCIRDRLVCGCHKENDTPVVLPARTLLVYLGGDNNLDAETYDKLVQIKNGWEDGTDGNIIVYQDTPFKDSPRLMEIDGKSEKGYITIHTYDQENSASPQVLKRVINDVTRLYPAKSYGLIVFSHGSSWLPPHTLVNGSRSIIIDNDNEMEITDFAMALPDHLFEFIIFEACNMAGIEVAYELRNKAAYIMASSAPVVSPGFTPIYAGSISCLLEENADLQRFAENYFHYWNLMEGDKRSAT
;
A
#
# COMPACT_ATOMS: atom_id res chain seq x y z
N TYR A 1 -34.94 34.01 -34.63
CA TYR A 1 -34.95 32.57 -34.26
C TYR A 1 -33.96 32.39 -33.13
N GLU A 2 -34.48 32.35 -31.91
CA GLU A 2 -33.71 32.02 -30.72
C GLU A 2 -33.63 30.50 -30.59
N ILE A 3 -32.43 29.94 -30.49
CA ILE A 3 -32.21 28.54 -30.10
C ILE A 3 -31.76 28.56 -28.65
N SER A 4 -32.67 28.17 -27.77
CA SER A 4 -32.39 27.90 -26.39
C SER A 4 -31.65 26.58 -26.28
N LEU A 5 -30.34 26.62 -25.90
CA LEU A 5 -29.57 25.47 -25.50
C LEU A 5 -29.78 25.21 -24.02
N GLY A 6 -30.59 24.21 -23.71
CA GLY A 6 -30.76 23.70 -22.36
C GLY A 6 -29.48 23.02 -21.86
N LEU A 7 -28.85 23.62 -20.88
CA LEU A 7 -27.82 22.99 -20.06
C LEU A 7 -28.49 21.97 -19.14
N VAL A 8 -28.31 20.70 -19.42
CA VAL A 8 -28.67 19.62 -18.50
C VAL A 8 -27.58 19.52 -17.45
N GLY A 9 -27.93 19.93 -16.23
CA GLY A 9 -27.00 20.01 -15.12
C GLY A 9 -26.69 18.67 -14.48
N SER A 10 -25.44 18.46 -14.20
CA SER A 10 -24.91 17.50 -13.23
C SER A 10 -24.56 18.16 -11.87
N GLU A 11 -25.12 19.31 -11.58
CA GLU A 11 -24.84 20.07 -10.34
C GLU A 11 -25.95 20.05 -9.28
N MET A 12 -26.87 19.09 -9.32
CA MET A 12 -28.06 19.13 -8.49
C MET A 12 -28.08 18.16 -7.29
N CYS A 13 -26.90 17.78 -6.77
CA CYS A 13 -26.84 16.94 -5.55
C CYS A 13 -26.11 17.56 -4.35
N ILE A 14 -25.60 18.78 -4.44
CA ILE A 14 -24.86 19.39 -3.31
C ILE A 14 -25.64 20.52 -2.60
N ARG A 15 -26.75 21.00 -3.14
CA ARG A 15 -27.45 22.19 -2.60
C ARG A 15 -28.65 21.93 -1.73
N ASP A 16 -29.19 20.72 -1.68
CA ASP A 16 -30.44 20.43 -0.94
C ASP A 16 -30.28 19.99 0.53
N ARG A 17 -29.07 20.03 1.09
CA ARG A 17 -28.83 19.72 2.52
C ARG A 17 -28.61 20.95 3.42
N LEU A 18 -28.78 22.17 2.91
CA LEU A 18 -28.49 23.37 3.69
C LEU A 18 -29.72 24.11 4.23
N VAL A 19 -30.91 23.54 4.12
CA VAL A 19 -32.11 24.18 4.70
C VAL A 19 -32.96 23.13 5.40
N CYS A 20 -32.53 22.68 6.57
CA CYS A 20 -33.44 22.26 7.64
C CYS A 20 -32.72 22.07 8.97
N GLY A 21 -33.04 22.89 9.94
CA GLY A 21 -32.83 22.59 11.35
C GLY A 21 -31.59 23.24 11.98
N CYS A 22 -31.84 24.36 12.68
CA CYS A 22 -30.97 24.79 13.79
C CYS A 22 -31.00 23.73 14.89
N HIS A 23 -30.22 22.66 14.73
CA HIS A 23 -29.63 21.93 15.84
C HIS A 23 -28.19 22.37 15.92
N LYS A 24 -27.77 22.94 17.06
CA LYS A 24 -26.38 23.01 17.44
C LYS A 24 -25.93 21.55 17.60
N GLU A 25 -25.53 20.91 16.50
CA GLU A 25 -24.65 19.77 16.59
C GLU A 25 -23.35 20.34 17.18
N ASN A 26 -22.96 19.80 18.31
CA ASN A 26 -21.62 20.02 18.83
C ASN A 26 -20.67 19.52 17.76
N ASP A 27 -20.13 20.44 16.94
CA ASP A 27 -19.01 20.17 16.04
C ASP A 27 -17.80 19.84 16.92
N THR A 28 -17.76 18.63 17.46
CA THR A 28 -16.50 18.08 17.95
C THR A 28 -15.61 17.93 16.73
N PRO A 29 -14.46 18.62 16.70
CA PRO A 29 -13.56 18.51 15.55
C PRO A 29 -13.24 17.03 15.33
N VAL A 30 -13.42 16.56 14.10
CA VAL A 30 -13.04 15.18 13.73
C VAL A 30 -11.52 15.08 13.90
N VAL A 31 -11.11 14.35 14.93
CA VAL A 31 -9.69 14.09 15.17
C VAL A 31 -9.27 12.98 14.20
N LEU A 32 -8.47 13.33 13.21
CA LEU A 32 -7.91 12.36 12.28
C LEU A 32 -6.80 11.55 12.97
N PRO A 33 -6.74 10.23 12.74
CA PRO A 33 -5.63 9.41 13.22
C PRO A 33 -4.30 9.89 12.64
N ALA A 34 -3.22 9.57 13.34
CA ALA A 34 -1.87 9.97 12.94
C ALA A 34 -1.52 9.45 11.54
N ARG A 35 -1.83 8.19 11.27
CA ARG A 35 -1.48 7.58 9.97
C ARG A 35 -2.45 6.51 9.51
N THR A 36 -2.63 6.43 8.18
CA THR A 36 -3.14 5.26 7.49
C THR A 36 -2.01 4.61 6.69
N LEU A 37 -1.70 3.36 7.03
CA LEU A 37 -0.71 2.53 6.33
C LEU A 37 -1.43 1.61 5.35
N LEU A 38 -1.18 1.79 4.06
CA LEU A 38 -1.59 0.86 3.01
C LEU A 38 -0.50 -0.18 2.78
N VAL A 39 -0.83 -1.46 2.94
CA VAL A 39 0.01 -2.59 2.53
C VAL A 39 -0.59 -3.18 1.26
N TYR A 40 0.11 -3.00 0.14
CA TYR A 40 -0.31 -3.48 -1.18
C TYR A 40 0.39 -4.79 -1.49
N LEU A 41 -0.35 -5.90 -1.40
CA LEU A 41 0.15 -7.26 -1.63
C LEU A 41 -0.26 -7.71 -3.04
N GLY A 42 0.58 -7.43 -4.04
CA GLY A 42 0.44 -7.89 -5.42
C GLY A 42 0.98 -9.31 -5.57
N GLY A 43 0.17 -10.30 -5.21
CA GLY A 43 0.56 -11.70 -5.10
C GLY A 43 -0.07 -12.65 -6.12
N ASP A 44 -0.73 -12.14 -7.19
CA ASP A 44 -1.17 -13.00 -8.28
C ASP A 44 0.00 -13.48 -9.14
N ASN A 45 0.89 -14.25 -8.48
CA ASN A 45 2.11 -14.83 -9.02
C ASN A 45 2.60 -15.96 -8.09
N ASN A 46 3.84 -16.42 -8.22
CA ASN A 46 4.41 -17.48 -7.37
C ASN A 46 4.69 -17.08 -5.90
N LEU A 47 4.35 -15.83 -5.50
CA LEU A 47 4.42 -15.36 -4.12
C LEU A 47 3.05 -15.37 -3.41
N ASP A 48 2.04 -15.99 -3.98
CA ASP A 48 0.66 -16.02 -3.48
C ASP A 48 0.58 -16.50 -2.03
N ALA A 49 1.22 -17.60 -1.69
CA ALA A 49 1.25 -18.15 -0.34
C ALA A 49 1.81 -17.17 0.69
N GLU A 50 2.83 -16.38 0.30
CA GLU A 50 3.44 -15.39 1.20
C GLU A 50 2.47 -14.26 1.57
N THR A 51 1.52 -13.91 0.71
CA THR A 51 0.54 -12.86 1.02
C THR A 51 -0.35 -13.22 2.20
N TYR A 52 -0.71 -14.51 2.34
CA TYR A 52 -1.49 -14.99 3.47
C TYR A 52 -0.67 -14.99 4.76
N ASP A 53 0.59 -15.44 4.70
CA ASP A 53 1.50 -15.42 5.84
C ASP A 53 1.76 -13.98 6.32
N LYS A 54 1.95 -13.04 5.37
CA LYS A 54 2.09 -11.61 5.67
C LYS A 54 0.85 -11.06 6.38
N LEU A 55 -0.33 -11.34 5.87
CA LEU A 55 -1.58 -10.92 6.51
C LEU A 55 -1.67 -11.42 7.95
N VAL A 56 -1.27 -12.67 8.22
CA VAL A 56 -1.23 -13.23 9.59
C VAL A 56 -0.25 -12.45 10.46
N GLN A 57 0.96 -12.15 9.98
CA GLN A 57 1.96 -11.44 10.78
C GLN A 57 1.62 -9.95 10.96
N ILE A 58 1.02 -9.32 9.98
CA ILE A 58 0.52 -7.94 10.08
C ILE A 58 -0.56 -7.84 11.16
N LYS A 59 -1.54 -8.76 11.19
CA LYS A 59 -2.55 -8.83 12.26
C LYS A 59 -1.92 -9.00 13.64
N ASN A 60 -0.92 -9.88 13.74
CA ASN A 60 -0.24 -10.15 15.01
C ASN A 60 0.57 -8.96 15.52
N GLY A 61 0.94 -8.04 14.62
CA GLY A 61 1.63 -6.80 14.97
C GLY A 61 0.68 -5.63 15.27
N TRP A 62 -0.63 -5.85 15.22
CA TRP A 62 -1.60 -4.83 15.62
C TRP A 62 -1.65 -4.71 17.14
N GLU A 63 -1.57 -3.48 17.62
CA GLU A 63 -1.69 -3.15 19.03
C GLU A 63 -2.94 -2.32 19.27
N ASP A 64 -3.78 -2.75 20.21
CA ASP A 64 -4.99 -2.01 20.58
C ASP A 64 -4.62 -0.64 21.16
N GLY A 65 -5.32 0.38 20.68
CA GLY A 65 -5.07 1.78 21.08
C GLY A 65 -4.07 2.52 20.20
N THR A 66 -3.58 1.89 19.13
CA THR A 66 -2.76 2.56 18.10
C THR A 66 -3.56 3.71 17.45
N ASP A 67 -2.93 4.89 17.35
CA ASP A 67 -3.51 6.06 16.65
C ASP A 67 -3.21 5.96 15.14
N GLY A 68 -3.83 4.98 14.48
CA GLY A 68 -3.64 4.76 13.06
C GLY A 68 -4.50 3.62 12.52
N ASN A 69 -4.43 3.43 11.20
CA ASN A 69 -5.09 2.33 10.51
C ASN A 69 -4.08 1.53 9.69
N ILE A 70 -4.24 0.20 9.65
CA ILE A 70 -3.54 -0.65 8.68
C ILE A 70 -4.59 -1.20 7.72
N ILE A 71 -4.44 -0.86 6.46
CA ILE A 71 -5.30 -1.29 5.37
C ILE A 71 -4.48 -2.19 4.45
N VAL A 72 -4.98 -3.38 4.18
CA VAL A 72 -4.30 -4.36 3.33
C VAL A 72 -5.11 -4.56 2.06
N TYR A 73 -4.52 -4.26 0.91
CA TYR A 73 -4.98 -4.76 -0.38
C TYR A 73 -4.26 -6.07 -0.66
N GLN A 74 -5.00 -7.13 -0.96
CA GLN A 74 -4.46 -8.45 -1.27
C GLN A 74 -5.06 -8.95 -2.56
N ASP A 75 -4.20 -9.23 -3.53
CA ASP A 75 -4.52 -9.92 -4.76
C ASP A 75 -3.79 -11.26 -4.82
N THR A 76 -4.50 -12.31 -5.22
CA THR A 76 -3.99 -13.69 -5.25
C THR A 76 -4.61 -14.46 -6.41
N PRO A 77 -3.96 -15.52 -6.94
CA PRO A 77 -4.45 -16.25 -8.10
C PRO A 77 -5.85 -16.86 -7.91
N PHE A 78 -6.72 -16.66 -8.87
CA PHE A 78 -7.90 -17.43 -9.27
C PHE A 78 -8.94 -17.87 -8.23
N LYS A 79 -8.65 -18.00 -6.94
CA LYS A 79 -9.59 -18.58 -5.98
C LYS A 79 -10.32 -17.52 -5.16
N ASP A 80 -9.64 -16.44 -4.89
CA ASP A 80 -10.16 -15.35 -4.08
C ASP A 80 -10.09 -14.05 -4.89
N SER A 81 -11.22 -13.34 -4.99
CA SER A 81 -11.23 -12.00 -5.57
C SER A 81 -10.33 -11.06 -4.78
N PRO A 82 -9.67 -10.08 -5.41
CA PRO A 82 -8.87 -9.08 -4.72
C PRO A 82 -9.67 -8.38 -3.63
N ARG A 83 -9.05 -8.13 -2.48
CA ARG A 83 -9.72 -7.61 -1.28
C ARG A 83 -9.01 -6.42 -0.69
N LEU A 84 -9.81 -5.48 -0.18
CA LEU A 84 -9.36 -4.44 0.72
C LEU A 84 -9.82 -4.77 2.13
N MET A 85 -8.90 -4.86 3.07
CA MET A 85 -9.16 -5.27 4.45
C MET A 85 -8.60 -4.24 5.42
N GLU A 86 -9.34 -3.96 6.48
CA GLU A 86 -8.85 -3.23 7.65
C GLU A 86 -8.38 -4.23 8.71
N ILE A 87 -7.20 -4.04 9.26
CA ILE A 87 -6.73 -4.80 10.42
C ILE A 87 -7.50 -4.31 11.65
N ASP A 88 -8.16 -5.24 12.34
CA ASP A 88 -8.99 -4.95 13.52
C ASP A 88 -8.80 -6.06 14.57
N GLY A 89 -8.13 -5.73 15.67
CA GLY A 89 -7.88 -6.67 16.76
C GLY A 89 -9.14 -7.18 17.46
N LYS A 90 -10.28 -6.48 17.29
CA LYS A 90 -11.56 -6.90 17.88
C LYS A 90 -12.32 -7.89 17.01
N SER A 91 -11.98 -7.98 15.74
CA SER A 91 -12.56 -8.94 14.81
C SER A 91 -12.05 -10.35 15.10
N GLU A 92 -12.91 -11.36 15.04
CA GLU A 92 -12.55 -12.78 15.21
C GLU A 92 -11.42 -13.21 14.26
N LYS A 93 -11.42 -12.67 13.04
CA LYS A 93 -10.37 -12.95 12.04
C LYS A 93 -9.13 -12.07 12.20
N GLY A 94 -9.19 -11.03 13.05
CA GLY A 94 -8.16 -9.99 13.17
C GLY A 94 -8.16 -8.99 12.00
N TYR A 95 -9.18 -9.02 11.14
CA TYR A 95 -9.42 -8.05 10.07
C TYR A 95 -10.89 -8.02 9.65
N ILE A 96 -11.29 -6.93 9.03
CA ILE A 96 -12.62 -6.75 8.41
C ILE A 96 -12.42 -6.53 6.91
N THR A 97 -13.13 -7.29 6.07
CA THR A 97 -13.13 -7.03 4.62
C THR A 97 -14.01 -5.82 4.33
N ILE A 98 -13.40 -4.77 3.81
CA ILE A 98 -14.05 -3.50 3.49
C ILE A 98 -14.64 -3.54 2.09
N HIS A 99 -13.88 -4.10 1.14
CA HIS A 99 -14.31 -4.23 -0.24
C HIS A 99 -13.74 -5.50 -0.86
N THR A 100 -14.52 -6.13 -1.72
CA THR A 100 -14.08 -7.22 -2.61
C THR A 100 -14.23 -6.70 -4.03
N TYR A 101 -13.14 -6.71 -4.78
CA TYR A 101 -13.11 -6.28 -6.17
C TYR A 101 -13.40 -7.46 -7.10
N ASP A 102 -13.80 -7.17 -8.33
CA ASP A 102 -13.78 -8.18 -9.39
C ASP A 102 -12.33 -8.59 -9.67
N GLN A 103 -12.14 -9.74 -10.33
CA GLN A 103 -10.81 -10.17 -10.77
C GLN A 103 -10.19 -9.08 -11.65
N GLU A 104 -9.00 -8.66 -11.26
CA GLU A 104 -8.32 -7.53 -11.87
C GLU A 104 -6.81 -7.70 -11.82
N ASN A 105 -6.10 -6.93 -12.61
CA ASN A 105 -4.65 -6.95 -12.67
C ASN A 105 -4.07 -5.98 -11.64
N SER A 106 -3.48 -6.49 -10.56
CA SER A 106 -2.82 -5.68 -9.52
C SER A 106 -1.57 -4.94 -10.04
N ALA A 107 -1.00 -5.35 -11.16
CA ALA A 107 0.06 -4.63 -11.86
C ALA A 107 -0.47 -3.50 -12.79
N SER A 108 -1.78 -3.20 -12.73
CA SER A 108 -2.36 -2.07 -13.46
C SER A 108 -2.23 -0.76 -12.66
N PRO A 109 -1.68 0.33 -13.24
CA PRO A 109 -1.62 1.62 -12.56
C PRO A 109 -3.00 2.19 -12.25
N GLN A 110 -4.04 1.83 -13.02
CA GLN A 110 -5.42 2.22 -12.76
C GLN A 110 -5.98 1.53 -11.51
N VAL A 111 -5.66 0.26 -11.30
CA VAL A 111 -6.04 -0.50 -10.10
C VAL A 111 -5.35 0.08 -8.88
N LEU A 112 -4.03 0.29 -8.92
CA LEU A 112 -3.28 0.90 -7.81
C LEU A 112 -3.86 2.28 -7.45
N LYS A 113 -4.08 3.14 -8.44
CA LYS A 113 -4.67 4.47 -8.23
C LYS A 113 -6.05 4.40 -7.60
N ARG A 114 -6.90 3.47 -8.03
CA ARG A 114 -8.24 3.27 -7.46
C ARG A 114 -8.14 2.82 -6.00
N VAL A 115 -7.29 1.83 -5.69
CA VAL A 115 -7.08 1.35 -4.32
C VAL A 115 -6.62 2.48 -3.41
N ILE A 116 -5.65 3.30 -3.84
CA ILE A 116 -5.18 4.47 -3.08
C ILE A 116 -6.34 5.46 -2.84
N ASN A 117 -7.15 5.76 -3.86
CA ASN A 117 -8.31 6.64 -3.72
C ASN A 117 -9.36 6.08 -2.75
N ASP A 118 -9.62 4.77 -2.78
CA ASP A 118 -10.55 4.13 -1.84
C ASP A 118 -10.02 4.23 -0.41
N VAL A 119 -8.74 3.96 -0.19
CA VAL A 119 -8.10 4.07 1.13
C VAL A 119 -8.15 5.50 1.65
N THR A 120 -7.74 6.49 0.86
CA THR A 120 -7.72 7.89 1.30
C THR A 120 -9.11 8.46 1.57
N ARG A 121 -10.12 7.99 0.84
CA ARG A 121 -11.52 8.36 1.03
C ARG A 121 -12.15 7.72 2.27
N LEU A 122 -11.86 6.43 2.51
CA LEU A 122 -12.48 5.65 3.60
C LEU A 122 -11.74 5.83 4.92
N TYR A 123 -10.44 6.03 4.88
CA TYR A 123 -9.55 6.13 6.03
C TYR A 123 -8.70 7.41 5.99
N PRO A 124 -9.36 8.60 6.08
CA PRO A 124 -8.62 9.85 6.12
C PRO A 124 -7.74 9.92 7.37
N ALA A 125 -6.50 10.36 7.20
CA ALA A 125 -5.49 10.48 8.25
C ALA A 125 -4.63 11.73 8.04
N LYS A 126 -3.82 12.09 9.06
CA LYS A 126 -2.88 13.22 8.95
C LYS A 126 -1.74 12.92 7.98
N SER A 127 -1.35 11.63 7.85
CA SER A 127 -0.31 11.17 6.93
C SER A 127 -0.63 9.77 6.40
N TYR A 128 0.07 9.37 5.32
CA TYR A 128 -0.08 8.04 4.73
C TYR A 128 1.27 7.37 4.56
N GLY A 129 1.33 6.06 4.80
CA GLY A 129 2.44 5.20 4.46
C GLY A 129 2.03 4.16 3.42
N LEU A 130 2.97 3.69 2.61
CA LEU A 130 2.75 2.63 1.63
C LEU A 130 3.82 1.56 1.75
N ILE A 131 3.42 0.30 1.89
CA ILE A 131 4.29 -0.87 1.70
C ILE A 131 3.84 -1.57 0.44
N VAL A 132 4.77 -1.89 -0.46
CA VAL A 132 4.51 -2.63 -1.69
C VAL A 132 5.25 -3.97 -1.63
N PHE A 133 4.50 -5.05 -1.71
CA PHE A 133 5.02 -6.40 -1.80
C PHE A 133 4.68 -7.01 -3.15
N SER A 134 5.69 -7.39 -3.90
CA SER A 134 5.64 -8.19 -5.12
C SER A 134 7.05 -8.51 -5.58
N HIS A 135 7.21 -9.13 -6.75
CA HIS A 135 8.50 -9.09 -7.43
C HIS A 135 8.90 -7.66 -7.79
N GLY A 136 10.20 -7.41 -7.82
CA GLY A 136 10.78 -6.14 -8.26
C GLY A 136 12.09 -6.37 -8.98
N SER A 137 12.42 -5.50 -9.93
CA SER A 137 13.63 -5.59 -10.73
C SER A 137 14.25 -4.24 -11.06
N SER A 138 13.95 -3.24 -10.26
CA SER A 138 14.47 -1.88 -10.46
C SER A 138 13.82 -1.13 -11.64
N TRP A 139 14.58 -0.27 -12.30
CA TRP A 139 14.14 0.66 -13.35
C TRP A 139 14.28 0.12 -14.78
N LEU A 140 14.83 -1.07 -14.95
CA LEU A 140 15.07 -1.62 -16.28
C LEU A 140 13.75 -1.81 -17.04
N PRO A 141 13.65 -1.51 -18.34
CA PRO A 141 12.43 -1.72 -19.12
C PRO A 141 12.01 -3.20 -19.23
N PRO A 142 10.76 -3.54 -19.39
CA PRO A 142 10.29 -4.91 -19.58
C PRO A 142 11.07 -5.63 -20.67
N HIS A 143 11.29 -6.92 -20.50
CA HIS A 143 11.96 -7.81 -21.47
C HIS A 143 13.45 -7.52 -21.81
N THR A 144 14.21 -6.70 -21.05
CA THR A 144 15.65 -6.46 -21.29
C THR A 144 16.57 -7.58 -20.77
N LEU A 145 16.21 -8.41 -19.76
CA LEU A 145 16.95 -9.58 -19.27
C LEU A 145 16.25 -10.88 -19.67
N VAL A 146 16.99 -11.89 -20.05
CA VAL A 146 16.46 -13.14 -20.60
C VAL A 146 15.67 -13.97 -19.58
N ASN A 147 15.81 -13.67 -18.26
CA ASN A 147 15.16 -14.39 -17.14
C ASN A 147 14.85 -13.49 -15.93
N GLY A 148 14.49 -12.24 -16.13
CA GLY A 148 14.23 -11.34 -15.02
C GLY A 148 13.07 -10.41 -15.34
N SER A 149 12.03 -10.56 -14.56
CA SER A 149 10.96 -9.60 -14.42
C SER A 149 11.51 -8.22 -14.06
N ARG A 150 10.86 -7.16 -14.51
CA ARG A 150 11.38 -5.78 -14.42
C ARG A 150 10.33 -4.80 -14.06
N SER A 151 9.72 -5.10 -12.96
CA SER A 151 8.57 -4.38 -12.53
C SER A 151 8.66 -4.18 -11.05
N ILE A 152 7.85 -3.29 -10.58
CA ILE A 152 7.62 -3.07 -9.17
C ILE A 152 6.49 -3.96 -8.64
N ILE A 153 5.59 -4.40 -9.51
CA ILE A 153 4.48 -5.31 -9.23
C ILE A 153 4.32 -6.23 -10.43
N ILE A 154 4.14 -7.53 -10.16
CA ILE A 154 3.84 -8.54 -11.16
C ILE A 154 2.52 -9.20 -10.84
N ASP A 155 1.69 -9.33 -11.85
CA ASP A 155 0.42 -10.03 -11.81
C ASP A 155 0.34 -10.94 -13.04
N ASN A 156 0.47 -12.25 -12.83
CA ASN A 156 0.67 -13.21 -13.91
C ASN A 156 1.79 -12.79 -14.87
N ASP A 157 1.46 -12.53 -16.13
CA ASP A 157 2.40 -12.05 -17.16
C ASP A 157 2.46 -10.52 -17.28
N ASN A 158 1.68 -9.80 -16.46
CA ASN A 158 1.66 -8.34 -16.50
C ASN A 158 2.68 -7.77 -15.51
N GLU A 159 3.31 -6.68 -15.90
CA GLU A 159 4.32 -5.99 -15.13
C GLU A 159 4.02 -4.49 -15.10
N MET A 160 4.16 -3.86 -13.94
CA MET A 160 4.04 -2.40 -13.80
C MET A 160 5.42 -1.76 -13.83
N GLU A 161 5.67 -0.87 -14.76
CA GLU A 161 6.89 -0.07 -14.81
C GLU A 161 6.93 0.98 -13.69
N ILE A 162 8.14 1.37 -13.27
CA ILE A 162 8.32 2.39 -12.22
C ILE A 162 7.68 3.75 -12.59
N THR A 163 7.68 4.11 -13.85
CA THR A 163 7.06 5.35 -14.35
C THR A 163 5.53 5.29 -14.23
N ASP A 164 4.93 4.14 -14.53
CA ASP A 164 3.49 3.90 -14.41
C ASP A 164 3.07 3.87 -12.94
N PHE A 165 3.89 3.24 -12.09
CA PHE A 165 3.71 3.27 -10.66
C PHE A 165 3.73 4.70 -10.13
N ALA A 166 4.75 5.49 -10.51
CA ALA A 166 4.84 6.89 -10.10
C ALA A 166 3.63 7.72 -10.59
N MET A 167 3.13 7.49 -11.80
CA MET A 167 1.94 8.17 -12.31
C MET A 167 0.65 7.79 -11.57
N ALA A 168 0.58 6.57 -11.04
CA ALA A 168 -0.58 6.12 -10.27
C ALA A 168 -0.66 6.78 -8.88
N LEU A 169 0.47 7.20 -8.31
CA LEU A 169 0.54 7.80 -6.98
C LEU A 169 0.27 9.32 -7.05
N PRO A 170 -0.58 9.86 -6.17
CA PRO A 170 -0.70 11.31 -5.98
C PRO A 170 0.63 11.93 -5.49
N ASP A 171 0.90 13.16 -5.91
CA ASP A 171 2.08 13.89 -5.46
C ASP A 171 1.95 14.25 -3.97
N HIS A 172 3.05 14.09 -3.23
CA HIS A 172 3.19 14.46 -1.80
C HIS A 172 2.16 13.81 -0.86
N LEU A 173 1.57 12.68 -1.26
CA LEU A 173 0.59 11.98 -0.42
C LEU A 173 1.28 11.19 0.68
N PHE A 174 2.35 10.47 0.35
CA PHE A 174 2.98 9.54 1.29
C PHE A 174 4.10 10.19 2.08
N GLU A 175 4.13 9.91 3.38
CA GLU A 175 5.30 10.21 4.20
C GLU A 175 6.44 9.26 3.84
N PHE A 176 6.09 7.97 3.62
CA PHE A 176 7.08 7.00 3.18
C PHE A 176 6.48 5.96 2.22
N ILE A 177 7.36 5.41 1.37
CA ILE A 177 7.12 4.21 0.56
C ILE A 177 8.19 3.19 0.92
N ILE A 178 7.76 1.97 1.28
CA ILE A 178 8.63 0.84 1.58
C ILE A 178 8.43 -0.22 0.52
N PHE A 179 9.53 -0.65 -0.11
CA PHE A 179 9.51 -1.73 -1.10
C PHE A 179 9.97 -3.04 -0.47
N GLU A 180 9.04 -3.96 -0.30
CA GLU A 180 9.33 -5.37 -0.06
C GLU A 180 9.43 -6.08 -1.40
N ALA A 181 10.43 -5.67 -2.17
CA ALA A 181 10.71 -6.11 -3.54
C ALA A 181 12.21 -6.00 -3.84
N CYS A 182 12.71 -6.84 -4.75
CA CYS A 182 14.13 -6.91 -5.07
C CYS A 182 14.61 -5.64 -5.80
N ASN A 183 15.85 -5.19 -5.51
CA ASN A 183 16.62 -4.21 -6.27
C ASN A 183 15.97 -2.81 -6.42
N MET A 184 15.07 -2.40 -5.52
CA MET A 184 14.33 -1.14 -5.65
C MET A 184 15.11 0.10 -5.15
N ALA A 185 16.32 -0.03 -4.59
CA ALA A 185 17.11 1.10 -4.11
C ALA A 185 17.99 1.76 -5.20
N GLY A 186 17.53 1.76 -6.45
CA GLY A 186 18.19 2.47 -7.55
C GLY A 186 17.93 3.97 -7.51
N ILE A 187 18.90 4.78 -7.98
CA ILE A 187 18.74 6.25 -8.08
C ILE A 187 17.62 6.62 -9.04
N GLU A 188 17.38 5.83 -10.07
CA GLU A 188 16.31 6.02 -11.04
C GLU A 188 14.93 5.86 -10.38
N VAL A 189 14.77 4.84 -9.52
CA VAL A 189 13.56 4.63 -8.73
C VAL A 189 13.32 5.83 -7.80
N ALA A 190 14.36 6.25 -7.07
CA ALA A 190 14.27 7.40 -6.17
C ALA A 190 13.93 8.69 -6.93
N TYR A 191 14.49 8.87 -8.12
CA TYR A 191 14.21 10.04 -8.95
C TYR A 191 12.76 10.07 -9.44
N GLU A 192 12.21 8.94 -9.92
CA GLU A 192 10.82 8.86 -10.36
C GLU A 192 9.84 9.13 -9.21
N LEU A 193 10.18 8.69 -7.99
CA LEU A 193 9.32 8.83 -6.82
C LEU A 193 9.58 10.09 -5.97
N ARG A 194 10.49 10.97 -6.38
CA ARG A 194 10.94 12.16 -5.61
C ARG A 194 9.83 13.10 -5.14
N ASN A 195 8.70 13.13 -5.86
CA ASN A 195 7.54 13.94 -5.52
C ASN A 195 6.40 13.12 -4.87
N LYS A 196 6.56 11.82 -4.68
CA LYS A 196 5.49 10.93 -4.21
C LYS A 196 5.54 10.67 -2.72
N ALA A 197 6.76 10.59 -2.16
CA ALA A 197 6.99 10.36 -0.74
C ALA A 197 8.15 11.21 -0.21
N ALA A 198 8.13 11.48 1.10
CA ALA A 198 9.25 12.14 1.77
C ALA A 198 10.43 11.17 1.97
N TYR A 199 10.14 9.88 2.20
CA TYR A 199 11.14 8.84 2.42
C TYR A 199 10.85 7.62 1.55
N ILE A 200 11.92 6.95 1.09
CA ILE A 200 11.85 5.67 0.39
C ILE A 200 12.76 4.69 1.12
N MET A 201 12.21 3.52 1.48
CA MET A 201 12.96 2.41 2.03
C MET A 201 12.94 1.26 1.04
N ALA A 202 14.12 0.81 0.61
CA ALA A 202 14.26 -0.22 -0.41
C ALA A 202 15.60 -0.95 -0.26
N SER A 203 15.73 -2.13 -0.85
CA SER A 203 16.99 -2.88 -0.94
C SER A 203 17.66 -2.68 -2.29
N SER A 204 18.99 -2.54 -2.29
CA SER A 204 19.80 -2.57 -3.51
C SER A 204 20.11 -3.99 -4.00
N ALA A 205 19.76 -5.00 -3.19
CA ALA A 205 19.95 -6.42 -3.47
C ALA A 205 18.61 -7.15 -3.56
N PRO A 206 18.59 -8.43 -3.99
CA PRO A 206 17.40 -9.26 -3.89
C PRO A 206 16.89 -9.38 -2.45
N VAL A 207 15.60 -9.22 -2.25
CA VAL A 207 14.92 -9.49 -0.98
C VAL A 207 14.59 -10.99 -0.93
N VAL A 208 15.20 -11.70 0.02
CA VAL A 208 15.03 -13.14 0.14
C VAL A 208 13.67 -13.46 0.76
N SER A 209 12.95 -14.43 0.17
CA SER A 209 11.70 -14.95 0.73
C SER A 209 11.91 -15.52 2.15
N PRO A 210 11.02 -15.25 3.12
CA PRO A 210 9.72 -14.56 3.01
C PRO A 210 9.75 -13.04 3.29
N GLY A 211 10.84 -12.33 2.98
CA GLY A 211 10.92 -10.88 3.07
C GLY A 211 10.69 -10.34 4.48
N PHE A 212 9.73 -9.43 4.65
CA PHE A 212 9.41 -8.81 5.94
C PHE A 212 8.46 -9.64 6.81
N THR A 213 7.94 -10.78 6.30
CA THR A 213 7.00 -11.62 7.05
C THR A 213 7.44 -11.90 8.48
N PRO A 214 8.72 -12.27 8.76
CA PRO A 214 9.15 -12.60 10.12
C PRO A 214 9.18 -11.41 11.09
N ILE A 215 9.22 -10.18 10.56
CA ILE A 215 9.36 -8.98 11.40
C ILE A 215 8.07 -8.19 11.56
N TYR A 216 7.04 -8.43 10.75
CA TYR A 216 5.80 -7.64 10.82
C TYR A 216 5.17 -7.65 12.21
N ALA A 217 5.07 -8.82 12.85
CA ALA A 217 4.46 -8.93 14.17
C ALA A 217 5.15 -8.10 15.26
N GLY A 218 6.45 -7.86 15.15
CA GLY A 218 7.20 -7.08 16.13
C GLY A 218 7.56 -5.66 15.70
N SER A 219 7.19 -5.25 14.49
CA SER A 219 7.74 -4.00 13.93
C SER A 219 6.72 -3.13 13.22
N ILE A 220 5.57 -3.66 12.76
CA ILE A 220 4.67 -2.86 11.91
C ILE A 220 4.06 -1.69 12.67
N SER A 221 3.86 -1.82 14.00
CA SER A 221 3.32 -0.77 14.86
C SER A 221 4.19 0.49 14.87
N CYS A 222 5.53 0.35 14.74
CA CYS A 222 6.43 1.52 14.74
C CYS A 222 6.23 2.42 13.49
N LEU A 223 5.63 1.89 12.44
CA LEU A 223 5.28 2.66 11.23
C LEU A 223 4.01 3.49 11.40
N LEU A 224 3.22 3.26 12.47
CA LEU A 224 1.99 3.99 12.79
C LEU A 224 2.21 5.13 13.80
N GLU A 225 3.37 5.19 14.42
CA GLU A 225 3.73 6.28 15.32
C GLU A 225 3.65 7.64 14.60
N GLU A 226 3.37 8.73 15.31
CA GLU A 226 3.28 10.08 14.73
C GLU A 226 4.51 10.42 13.90
N ASN A 227 5.71 10.05 14.40
CA ASN A 227 6.94 10.03 13.62
C ASN A 227 7.28 8.56 13.34
N ALA A 228 6.99 8.08 12.12
CA ALA A 228 7.27 6.70 11.74
C ALA A 228 8.75 6.35 11.96
N ASP A 229 9.00 5.30 12.72
CA ASP A 229 10.37 4.84 12.98
C ASP A 229 10.83 3.86 11.90
N LEU A 230 11.12 4.42 10.71
CA LEU A 230 11.63 3.66 9.56
C LEU A 230 12.98 3.01 9.85
N GLN A 231 13.81 3.67 10.67
CA GLN A 231 15.11 3.13 11.05
C GLN A 231 14.95 1.85 11.87
N ARG A 232 14.10 1.88 12.89
CA ARG A 232 13.79 0.69 13.71
C ARG A 232 13.23 -0.45 12.87
N PHE A 233 12.34 -0.16 11.93
CA PHE A 233 11.80 -1.17 11.03
C PHE A 233 12.90 -1.81 10.17
N ALA A 234 13.80 -0.99 9.58
CA ALA A 234 14.93 -1.47 8.80
C ALA A 234 15.95 -2.26 9.64
N GLU A 235 16.26 -1.79 10.85
CA GLU A 235 17.18 -2.47 11.78
C GLU A 235 16.63 -3.84 12.19
N ASN A 236 15.33 -3.97 12.47
CA ASN A 236 14.71 -5.25 12.80
C ASN A 236 14.78 -6.24 11.62
N TYR A 237 14.57 -5.76 10.39
CA TYR A 237 14.77 -6.56 9.18
C TYR A 237 16.24 -7.01 9.05
N PHE A 238 17.17 -6.08 9.16
CA PHE A 238 18.61 -6.37 9.10
C PHE A 238 19.03 -7.39 10.16
N HIS A 239 18.63 -7.19 11.41
CA HIS A 239 18.96 -8.11 12.50
C HIS A 239 18.45 -9.51 12.27
N TYR A 240 17.20 -9.65 11.84
CA TYR A 240 16.62 -10.96 11.57
C TYR A 240 17.42 -11.72 10.51
N TRP A 241 17.66 -11.10 9.35
CA TRP A 241 18.35 -11.78 8.25
C TRP A 241 19.85 -11.93 8.46
N ASN A 242 20.49 -11.04 9.22
CA ASN A 242 21.91 -11.17 9.55
C ASN A 242 22.22 -12.35 10.49
N LEU A 243 21.20 -12.88 11.20
CA LEU A 243 21.34 -14.08 12.01
C LEU A 243 21.23 -15.38 11.19
N MET A 244 20.80 -15.29 9.94
CA MET A 244 20.67 -16.46 9.07
C MET A 244 22.03 -16.87 8.50
N GLU A 245 22.14 -18.15 8.08
CA GLU A 245 23.35 -18.70 7.48
C GLU A 245 23.17 -18.94 5.98
N GLY A 246 24.29 -18.98 5.24
CA GLY A 246 24.32 -19.26 3.81
C GLY A 246 23.60 -18.23 2.97
N ASP A 247 22.92 -18.68 1.92
CA ASP A 247 22.23 -17.83 0.95
C ASP A 247 21.05 -17.03 1.54
N LYS A 248 20.59 -17.40 2.74
CA LYS A 248 19.54 -16.67 3.47
C LYS A 248 20.06 -15.46 4.24
N ARG A 249 21.37 -15.30 4.36
CA ARG A 249 21.97 -14.11 4.98
C ARG A 249 22.02 -12.98 3.98
N SER A 250 20.88 -12.46 3.62
CA SER A 250 20.73 -11.32 2.73
C SER A 250 20.07 -10.19 3.49
N ALA A 251 20.88 -9.38 4.15
CA ALA A 251 20.44 -8.17 4.79
C ALA A 251 21.18 -7.00 4.15
N THR A 252 20.48 -6.21 3.37
CA THR A 252 20.98 -4.97 2.78
C THR A 252 19.98 -3.86 3.00
#